data_a9767882c2bdf5062f00acd26d4cae87
#
_entry.id   a9767882c2bdf5062f00acd26d4cae87
#
_cell.length_a   1.000
_cell.length_b   1.000
_cell.length_c   1.000
_cell.angle_alpha   90.00
_cell.angle_beta   90.00
_cell.angle_gamma   90.00
#
_symmetry.space_group_name_H-M   'P 1'
#
loop_
_entity.id
_entity.type
_entity.pdbx_description
1 polymer ?
#
loop_
_entity_poly.entity_id
_entity_poly.type
_entity_poly.pdbx_seq_one_letter_code
_entity_poly.pdbx_strand_id
1 'polypeptide(L)'
;MKRLLATLSLLSGSALTAAEITPPVAVLGEMVHTLSGPAIKDGLVLMRDGRITYAGPAAGRAVPADHRVLRARVVTPGLIDARATAGLSGILNQAQDQDMLDRSAPLQPELRAIDAFNARDPLVTWLRWFGVTTLNT
;
A
#
# COMPACT_ATOMS: atom_id res chain seq x y z
N MET A 1 0.49 -62.76 -21.67
CA MET A 1 1.19 -61.53 -21.32
C MET A 1 0.21 -60.35 -21.48
N LYS A 2 -0.44 -59.91 -20.41
CA LYS A 2 -1.40 -58.80 -20.42
C LYS A 2 -0.66 -57.56 -19.90
N ARG A 3 -0.52 -56.53 -20.76
CA ARG A 3 0.06 -55.22 -20.41
C ARG A 3 -1.03 -54.34 -19.77
N LEU A 4 -0.85 -54.01 -18.52
CA LEU A 4 -1.68 -53.05 -17.79
C LEU A 4 -1.14 -51.64 -18.11
N LEU A 5 -1.92 -50.84 -18.83
CA LEU A 5 -1.65 -49.40 -18.96
C LEU A 5 -2.27 -48.69 -17.74
N ALA A 6 -1.43 -48.10 -16.90
CA ALA A 6 -1.86 -47.21 -15.84
C ALA A 6 -1.91 -45.77 -16.39
N THR A 7 -3.11 -45.23 -16.52
CA THR A 7 -3.33 -43.82 -16.85
C THR A 7 -3.19 -42.98 -15.59
N LEU A 8 -2.12 -42.18 -15.53
CA LEU A 8 -1.87 -41.23 -14.49
C LEU A 8 -2.65 -39.91 -14.79
N SER A 9 -3.77 -39.72 -14.11
CA SER A 9 -4.54 -38.47 -14.21
C SER A 9 -3.85 -37.38 -13.38
N LEU A 10 -3.24 -36.39 -14.03
CA LEU A 10 -2.80 -35.14 -13.37
C LEU A 10 -4.04 -34.32 -13.01
N LEU A 11 -4.40 -34.26 -11.72
CA LEU A 11 -5.27 -33.24 -11.19
C LEU A 11 -4.47 -31.92 -11.11
N SER A 12 -4.68 -31.04 -12.07
CA SER A 12 -4.27 -29.64 -11.99
C SER A 12 -5.18 -28.92 -11.00
N GLY A 13 -4.74 -28.88 -9.73
CA GLY A 13 -5.37 -28.06 -8.70
C GLY A 13 -5.16 -26.58 -9.02
N SER A 14 -6.20 -25.92 -9.55
CA SER A 14 -6.24 -24.46 -9.62
C SER A 14 -6.28 -23.92 -8.18
N ALA A 15 -5.16 -23.38 -7.71
CA ALA A 15 -5.13 -22.61 -6.47
C ALA A 15 -6.01 -21.36 -6.69
N LEU A 16 -7.24 -21.40 -6.20
CA LEU A 16 -8.02 -20.18 -6.00
C LEU A 16 -7.31 -19.35 -4.93
N THR A 17 -6.54 -18.36 -5.36
CA THR A 17 -6.11 -17.28 -4.48
C THR A 17 -7.38 -16.53 -4.06
N ALA A 18 -7.83 -16.75 -2.83
CA ALA A 18 -8.87 -15.93 -2.23
C ALA A 18 -8.34 -14.49 -2.22
N ALA A 19 -8.93 -13.62 -3.04
CA ALA A 19 -8.68 -12.20 -2.95
C ALA A 19 -9.07 -11.78 -1.53
N GLU A 20 -8.15 -11.21 -0.80
CA GLU A 20 -8.40 -10.69 0.54
C GLU A 20 -9.45 -9.58 0.41
N ILE A 21 -10.69 -9.87 0.80
CA ILE A 21 -11.79 -8.93 0.72
C ILE A 21 -11.56 -7.89 1.81
N THR A 22 -10.90 -6.80 1.46
CA THR A 22 -10.76 -5.65 2.36
C THR A 22 -12.14 -5.02 2.54
N PRO A 23 -12.66 -4.95 3.78
CA PRO A 23 -13.98 -4.35 4.00
C PRO A 23 -13.97 -2.89 3.53
N PRO A 24 -15.07 -2.38 2.96
CA PRO A 24 -15.17 -0.98 2.57
C PRO A 24 -15.03 -0.07 3.80
N VAL A 25 -14.46 1.11 3.59
CA VAL A 25 -14.14 2.05 4.67
C VAL A 25 -14.83 3.38 4.44
N ALA A 26 -15.42 3.93 5.49
CA ALA A 26 -15.92 5.29 5.55
C ALA A 26 -15.10 6.11 6.55
N VAL A 27 -14.56 7.23 6.13
CA VAL A 27 -13.83 8.16 7.00
C VAL A 27 -14.64 9.44 7.16
N LEU A 28 -15.03 9.73 8.40
CA LEU A 28 -15.65 10.99 8.77
C LEU A 28 -14.58 11.93 9.36
N GLY A 29 -14.43 13.10 8.77
CA GLY A 29 -13.49 14.12 9.20
C GLY A 29 -14.16 15.43 9.57
N GLU A 30 -13.75 16.07 10.67
CA GLU A 30 -14.16 17.45 10.96
C GLU A 30 -13.68 18.38 9.85
N MET A 31 -12.50 18.09 9.29
CA MET A 31 -11.93 18.78 8.13
C MET A 31 -11.34 17.76 7.15
N VAL A 32 -11.77 17.75 5.90
CA VAL A 32 -11.26 16.88 4.83
C VAL A 32 -10.59 17.73 3.76
N HIS A 33 -9.30 17.49 3.54
CA HIS A 33 -8.49 18.14 2.50
C HIS A 33 -8.35 17.19 1.32
N THR A 34 -9.05 17.45 0.22
CA THR A 34 -8.94 16.64 -1.00
C THR A 34 -7.76 17.04 -1.88
N LEU A 35 -7.17 18.22 -1.63
CA LEU A 35 -6.12 18.86 -2.42
C LEU A 35 -6.54 19.23 -3.86
N SER A 36 -7.78 18.97 -4.25
CA SER A 36 -8.38 19.35 -5.53
C SER A 36 -9.31 20.56 -5.43
N GLY A 37 -9.44 21.15 -4.23
CA GLY A 37 -10.29 22.29 -3.96
C GLY A 37 -10.22 22.72 -2.49
N PRO A 38 -11.14 23.60 -2.05
CA PRO A 38 -11.21 24.03 -0.64
C PRO A 38 -11.42 22.85 0.31
N ALA A 39 -10.95 23.00 1.55
CA ALA A 39 -11.18 22.02 2.60
C ALA A 39 -12.70 21.88 2.89
N ILE A 40 -13.15 20.67 3.10
CA ILE A 40 -14.53 20.30 3.35
C ILE A 40 -14.72 20.12 4.85
N LYS A 41 -15.52 21.00 5.47
CA LYS A 41 -15.92 20.87 6.86
C LYS A 41 -16.96 19.75 7.00
N ASP A 42 -16.86 18.98 8.08
CA ASP A 42 -17.74 17.84 8.36
C ASP A 42 -17.86 16.92 7.12
N GLY A 43 -16.68 16.48 6.64
CA GLY A 43 -16.57 15.71 5.40
C GLY A 43 -16.66 14.21 5.60
N LEU A 44 -17.02 13.51 4.52
CA LEU A 44 -17.09 12.06 4.42
C LEU A 44 -16.27 11.59 3.22
N VAL A 45 -15.43 10.58 3.43
CA VAL A 45 -14.74 9.84 2.37
C VAL A 45 -15.21 8.39 2.42
N LEU A 46 -15.74 7.88 1.31
CA LEU A 46 -16.09 6.46 1.15
C LEU A 46 -15.09 5.78 0.24
N MET A 47 -14.65 4.60 0.66
CA MET A 47 -13.69 3.78 -0.08
C MET A 47 -14.23 2.35 -0.20
N ARG A 48 -14.10 1.77 -1.40
CA ARG A 48 -14.46 0.39 -1.71
C ARG A 48 -13.50 -0.15 -2.76
N ASP A 49 -13.04 -1.39 -2.61
CA ASP A 49 -12.17 -2.08 -3.56
C ASP A 49 -10.93 -1.26 -3.95
N GLY A 50 -10.28 -0.65 -2.95
CA GLY A 50 -9.09 0.19 -3.13
C GLY A 50 -9.34 1.52 -3.86
N ARG A 51 -10.59 1.93 -4.04
CA ARG A 51 -10.96 3.19 -4.72
C ARG A 51 -11.78 4.10 -3.83
N ILE A 52 -11.57 5.40 -3.96
CA ILE A 52 -12.45 6.41 -3.36
C ILE A 52 -13.70 6.51 -4.24
N THR A 53 -14.86 6.20 -3.65
CA THR A 53 -16.16 6.25 -4.34
C THR A 53 -16.91 7.56 -4.05
N TYR A 54 -16.53 8.24 -2.96
CA TYR A 54 -17.06 9.54 -2.61
C TYR A 54 -16.06 10.32 -1.74
N ALA A 55 -15.94 11.62 -1.97
CA ALA A 55 -15.28 12.57 -1.09
C ALA A 55 -16.05 13.89 -1.14
N GLY A 56 -16.67 14.29 -0.03
CA GLY A 56 -17.53 15.48 0.01
C GLY A 56 -18.15 15.72 1.39
N PRO A 57 -19.09 16.68 1.51
CA PRO A 57 -19.81 16.91 2.75
C PRO A 57 -20.55 15.66 3.23
N ALA A 58 -20.54 15.41 4.55
CA ALA A 58 -21.29 14.28 5.13
C ALA A 58 -22.80 14.57 5.21
N ALA A 59 -23.19 15.86 5.21
CA ALA A 59 -24.58 16.26 5.31
C ALA A 59 -25.43 15.66 4.16
N GLY A 60 -26.55 15.04 4.52
CA GLY A 60 -27.47 14.43 3.56
C GLY A 60 -27.00 13.11 2.95
N ARG A 61 -25.87 12.55 3.39
CA ARG A 61 -25.35 11.26 2.91
C ARG A 61 -25.22 10.24 4.01
N ALA A 62 -25.96 9.16 3.90
CA ALA A 62 -25.83 8.03 4.82
C ALA A 62 -24.54 7.24 4.54
N VAL A 63 -23.86 6.80 5.61
CA VAL A 63 -22.78 5.84 5.50
C VAL A 63 -23.40 4.45 5.32
N PRO A 64 -23.02 3.69 4.28
CA PRO A 64 -23.55 2.35 4.08
C PRO A 64 -23.20 1.43 5.25
N ALA A 65 -24.12 0.55 5.62
CA ALA A 65 -23.98 -0.29 6.82
C ALA A 65 -22.82 -1.31 6.76
N ASP A 66 -22.38 -1.64 5.56
CA ASP A 66 -21.26 -2.57 5.31
C ASP A 66 -19.88 -1.91 5.43
N HIS A 67 -19.80 -0.59 5.64
CA HIS A 67 -18.55 0.13 5.75
C HIS A 67 -18.03 0.14 7.19
N ARG A 68 -16.73 -0.14 7.35
CA ARG A 68 -16.00 0.15 8.60
C ARG A 68 -15.87 1.66 8.75
N VAL A 69 -16.41 2.24 9.82
CA VAL A 69 -16.39 3.68 10.06
C VAL A 69 -15.17 4.08 10.87
N LEU A 70 -14.40 5.02 10.35
CA LEU A 70 -13.30 5.71 11.03
C LEU A 70 -13.67 7.18 11.24
N ARG A 71 -13.15 7.78 12.30
CA ARG A 71 -13.35 9.21 12.63
C ARG A 71 -12.01 9.86 12.89
N ALA A 72 -11.81 11.06 12.32
CA ALA A 72 -10.60 11.86 12.52
C ALA A 72 -10.92 13.34 12.55
N ARG A 73 -10.08 14.12 13.20
CA ARG A 73 -10.21 15.59 13.16
C ARG A 73 -9.85 16.13 11.78
N VAL A 74 -8.74 15.64 11.23
CA VAL A 74 -8.25 16.06 9.91
C VAL A 74 -8.04 14.81 9.06
N VAL A 75 -8.51 14.86 7.83
CA VAL A 75 -8.35 13.82 6.83
C VAL A 75 -7.64 14.42 5.61
N THR A 76 -6.55 13.80 5.20
CA THR A 76 -5.78 14.17 4.01
C THR A 76 -5.52 12.94 3.15
N PRO A 77 -5.20 13.08 1.87
CA PRO A 77 -4.55 12.01 1.12
C PRO A 77 -3.26 11.57 1.81
N GLY A 78 -2.85 10.33 1.58
CA GLY A 78 -1.56 9.84 2.05
C GLY A 78 -0.40 10.65 1.44
N LEU A 79 0.67 10.79 2.21
CA LEU A 79 1.88 11.48 1.76
C LEU A 79 2.63 10.62 0.74
N ILE A 80 3.19 11.28 -0.27
CA ILE A 80 4.05 10.66 -1.27
C ILE A 80 5.46 11.19 -1.05
N ASP A 81 6.40 10.30 -0.73
CA ASP A 81 7.82 10.64 -0.68
C ASP A 81 8.43 10.36 -2.07
N ALA A 82 8.74 11.43 -2.78
CA ALA A 82 9.26 11.37 -4.15
C ALA A 82 10.73 10.95 -4.21
N ARG A 83 11.45 10.92 -3.08
CA ARG A 83 12.83 10.47 -3.00
C ARG A 83 13.12 9.92 -1.62
N ALA A 84 13.08 8.62 -1.49
CA ALA A 84 13.34 7.91 -0.25
C ALA A 84 14.50 6.91 -0.41
N THR A 85 15.08 6.49 0.71
CA THR A 85 16.01 5.36 0.77
C THR A 85 15.45 4.25 1.67
N ALA A 86 14.21 4.39 2.12
CA ALA A 86 13.55 3.37 2.93
C ALA A 86 13.45 2.06 2.15
N GLY A 87 13.83 0.97 2.80
CA GLY A 87 13.96 -0.34 2.18
C GLY A 87 15.33 -0.60 1.54
N LEU A 88 16.16 0.44 1.34
CA LEU A 88 17.55 0.32 0.85
C LEU A 88 18.57 0.69 1.91
N SER A 89 18.19 1.46 2.93
CA SER A 89 19.01 1.76 4.10
C SER A 89 18.25 1.35 5.35
N GLY A 90 18.76 0.44 6.14
CA GLY A 90 18.12 -0.01 7.38
C GLY A 90 17.85 1.14 8.35
N ILE A 91 16.90 0.95 9.28
CA ILE A 91 16.44 1.98 10.22
C ILE A 91 17.58 2.58 11.09
N LEU A 92 18.65 1.83 11.32
CA LEU A 92 19.80 2.29 12.09
C LEU A 92 20.84 3.01 11.22
N ASN A 93 20.68 3.02 9.92
CA ASN A 93 21.59 3.64 8.95
C ASN A 93 23.06 3.22 9.17
N GLN A 94 23.27 1.93 9.47
CA GLN A 94 24.61 1.36 9.65
C GLN A 94 25.19 0.95 8.29
N ALA A 95 26.53 0.92 8.17
CA ALA A 95 27.20 0.64 6.90
C ALA A 95 26.80 -0.70 6.28
N GLN A 96 26.51 -1.70 7.10
CA GLN A 96 26.06 -3.03 6.66
C GLN A 96 24.59 -3.07 6.19
N ASP A 97 23.80 -2.02 6.47
CA ASP A 97 22.38 -1.90 6.10
C ASP A 97 22.16 -0.93 4.92
N GLN A 98 23.28 -0.46 4.30
CA GLN A 98 23.22 0.55 3.23
C GLN A 98 23.33 -0.08 1.84
N ASP A 99 22.23 -0.65 1.34
CA ASP A 99 22.16 -1.22 -0.01
C ASP A 99 21.85 -0.17 -1.09
N MET A 100 21.78 1.10 -0.71
CA MET A 100 21.56 2.21 -1.64
C MET A 100 22.82 2.67 -2.38
N LEU A 101 24.00 2.16 -1.99
CA LEU A 101 25.30 2.55 -2.53
C LEU A 101 26.11 1.32 -2.89
N ASP A 102 26.43 1.17 -4.16
CA ASP A 102 27.46 0.24 -4.60
C ASP A 102 28.70 1.03 -5.05
N ARG A 103 29.87 0.63 -4.53
CA ARG A 103 31.16 1.29 -4.79
C ARG A 103 32.10 0.44 -5.63
N SER A 104 31.63 -0.65 -6.20
CA SER A 104 32.44 -1.59 -6.97
C SER A 104 32.92 -1.00 -8.31
N ALA A 105 32.11 -0.12 -8.91
CA ALA A 105 32.48 0.58 -10.15
C ALA A 105 31.87 1.99 -10.19
N PRO A 106 32.49 2.94 -10.93
CA PRO A 106 31.97 4.32 -11.03
C PRO A 106 30.72 4.45 -11.90
N LEU A 107 30.45 3.48 -12.77
CA LEU A 107 29.27 3.43 -13.64
C LEU A 107 28.68 2.01 -13.59
N GLN A 108 27.42 1.91 -13.19
CA GLN A 108 26.73 0.63 -12.96
C GLN A 108 25.30 0.72 -13.49
N PRO A 109 25.12 0.83 -14.82
CA PRO A 109 23.78 0.99 -15.42
C PRO A 109 22.88 -0.24 -15.27
N GLU A 110 23.45 -1.39 -14.89
CA GLU A 110 22.76 -2.65 -14.63
C GLU A 110 22.06 -2.69 -13.27
N LEU A 111 22.43 -1.84 -12.32
CA LEU A 111 21.84 -1.85 -10.98
C LEU A 111 20.41 -1.30 -10.99
N ARG A 112 19.55 -1.99 -10.25
CA ARG A 112 18.16 -1.60 -10.07
C ARG A 112 17.83 -1.62 -8.57
N ALA A 113 17.25 -0.54 -8.06
CA ALA A 113 16.88 -0.43 -6.65
C ALA A 113 15.97 -1.58 -6.17
N ILE A 114 15.11 -2.10 -7.05
CA ILE A 114 14.19 -3.21 -6.73
C ILE A 114 14.92 -4.49 -6.32
N ASP A 115 16.14 -4.71 -6.80
CA ASP A 115 16.90 -5.94 -6.53
C ASP A 115 17.49 -5.95 -5.10
N ALA A 116 17.69 -4.76 -4.50
CA ALA A 116 18.15 -4.56 -3.14
C ALA A 116 17.02 -4.20 -2.15
N PHE A 117 15.80 -3.94 -2.66
CA PHE A 117 14.71 -3.42 -1.84
C PHE A 117 14.20 -4.44 -0.81
N ASN A 118 14.30 -4.10 0.47
CA ASN A 118 13.75 -4.85 1.58
C ASN A 118 12.36 -4.32 1.98
N ALA A 119 11.29 -4.96 1.50
CA ALA A 119 9.91 -4.59 1.86
C ALA A 119 9.57 -4.80 3.35
N ARG A 120 10.40 -5.52 4.10
CA ARG A 120 10.24 -5.78 5.54
C ARG A 120 11.08 -4.84 6.41
N ASP A 121 11.76 -3.86 5.81
CA ASP A 121 12.49 -2.85 6.58
C ASP A 121 11.54 -2.17 7.58
N PRO A 122 11.89 -2.13 8.89
CA PRO A 122 11.10 -1.44 9.90
C PRO A 122 10.84 0.03 9.56
N LEU A 123 11.73 0.68 8.83
CA LEU A 123 11.56 2.07 8.39
C LEU A 123 10.35 2.23 7.47
N VAL A 124 10.06 1.27 6.59
CA VAL A 124 8.86 1.27 5.75
C VAL A 124 7.60 1.28 6.61
N THR A 125 7.56 0.44 7.66
CA THR A 125 6.44 0.40 8.61
C THR A 125 6.33 1.70 9.41
N TRP A 126 7.44 2.24 9.86
CA TRP A 126 7.51 3.49 10.62
C TRP A 126 6.97 4.67 9.80
N LEU A 127 7.41 4.84 8.55
CA LEU A 127 6.92 5.89 7.65
C LEU A 127 5.42 5.79 7.41
N ARG A 128 4.90 4.56 7.28
CA ARG A 128 3.46 4.33 7.14
C ARG A 128 2.66 4.80 8.35
N TRP A 129 3.20 4.69 9.57
CA TRP A 129 2.55 5.23 10.77
C TRP A 129 2.42 6.75 10.74
N PHE A 130 3.30 7.44 10.03
CA PHE A 130 3.27 8.89 9.83
C PHE A 130 2.52 9.31 8.57
N GLY A 131 1.77 8.40 7.95
CA GLY A 131 0.89 8.71 6.82
C GLY A 131 1.56 8.73 5.45
N VAL A 132 2.82 8.26 5.34
CA VAL A 132 3.46 8.04 4.04
C VAL A 132 2.89 6.75 3.43
N THR A 133 2.25 6.87 2.27
CA THR A 133 1.56 5.77 1.59
C THR A 133 2.25 5.32 0.31
N THR A 134 3.14 6.15 -0.21
CA THR A 134 3.88 5.88 -1.44
C THR A 134 5.32 6.36 -1.29
N LEU A 135 6.25 5.53 -1.69
CA LEU A 135 7.68 5.83 -1.71
C LEU A 135 8.21 5.67 -3.13
N ASN A 136 9.11 6.55 -3.54
CA ASN A 136 9.97 6.36 -4.69
C ASN A 136 11.41 6.19 -4.18
N THR A 137 11.88 4.96 -4.16
CA THR A 137 13.21 4.56 -3.71
C THR A 137 14.09 4.18 -4.87
#